data_e0dddf7042b6df49bdf2e02d0aa2917c
#
_entry.id   e0dddf7042b6df49bdf2e02d0aa2917c
#
_cell.length_a   1.000
_cell.length_b   1.000
_cell.length_c   1.000
_cell.angle_alpha   90.00
_cell.angle_beta   90.00
_cell.angle_gamma   90.00
#
_symmetry.space_group_name_H-M   'P 1'
#
loop_
_entity.id
_entity.type
_entity.pdbx_description
1 polymer ?
#
loop_
_entity_poly.entity_id
_entity_poly.type
_entity_poly.pdbx_seq_one_letter_code
_entity_poly.pdbx_strand_id
1 'polypeptide(L)'
;MESDTERIRARVREQYGRKASAASSDCCGPGCCSPAGYSKEELERIPSEALLGEGSGNPVRHADLKAGEVVVDLGSGAGVDVFLAASVVGPSGRAIGVDMTPEMLLRARRAAERVTTSPADFPFGLVSRFILFFI
;
A
#
# COMPACT_ATOMS: atom_id res chain seq x y z
N MET A 1 -15.38 26.51 16.26
CA MET A 1 -14.03 26.95 15.83
C MET A 1 -13.23 25.69 15.58
N GLU A 2 -12.94 25.43 14.32
CA GLU A 2 -12.16 24.24 13.92
C GLU A 2 -10.74 24.36 14.45
N SER A 3 -10.20 23.33 15.06
CA SER A 3 -8.84 23.35 15.60
C SER A 3 -7.80 23.38 14.47
N ASP A 4 -6.61 23.95 14.74
CA ASP A 4 -5.51 23.93 13.76
C ASP A 4 -5.15 22.50 13.33
N THR A 5 -5.25 21.55 14.24
CA THR A 5 -5.02 20.13 13.99
C THR A 5 -6.02 19.57 12.98
N GLU A 6 -7.31 19.91 13.09
CA GLU A 6 -8.34 19.46 12.15
C GLU A 6 -8.13 20.04 10.76
N ARG A 7 -7.75 21.32 10.67
CA ARG A 7 -7.43 21.97 9.40
C ARG A 7 -6.22 21.33 8.72
N ILE A 8 -5.18 21.00 9.48
CA ILE A 8 -3.99 20.30 8.95
C ILE A 8 -4.38 18.91 8.44
N ARG A 9 -5.13 18.13 9.23
CA ARG A 9 -5.61 16.80 8.81
C ARG A 9 -6.46 16.87 7.55
N ALA A 10 -7.36 17.84 7.45
CA ALA A 10 -8.19 18.04 6.26
C ALA A 10 -7.34 18.33 5.01
N ARG A 11 -6.34 19.22 5.12
CA ARG A 11 -5.42 19.54 4.01
C ARG A 11 -4.59 18.32 3.57
N VAL A 12 -4.05 17.58 4.52
CA VAL A 12 -3.28 16.36 4.24
C VAL A 12 -4.17 15.33 3.52
N ARG A 13 -5.37 15.09 4.05
CA ARG A 13 -6.35 14.17 3.43
C ARG A 13 -6.71 14.60 2.01
N GLU A 14 -6.97 15.88 1.78
CA GLU A 14 -7.27 16.42 0.45
C GLU A 14 -6.10 16.22 -0.52
N GLN A 15 -4.88 16.51 -0.09
CA GLN A 15 -3.68 16.37 -0.91
C GLN A 15 -3.48 14.91 -1.35
N TYR A 16 -3.54 13.97 -0.42
CA TYR A 16 -3.37 12.54 -0.73
C TYR A 16 -4.57 11.97 -1.48
N GLY A 17 -5.78 12.44 -1.23
CA GLY A 17 -6.97 12.07 -1.99
C GLY A 17 -6.85 12.49 -3.46
N ARG A 18 -6.35 13.70 -3.74
CA ARG A 18 -6.07 14.15 -5.12
C ARG A 18 -5.03 13.25 -5.81
N LYS A 19 -3.93 12.91 -5.12
CA LYS A 19 -2.91 11.99 -5.66
C LYS A 19 -3.48 10.62 -5.96
N ALA A 20 -4.27 10.05 -5.06
CA ALA A 20 -4.92 8.77 -5.26
C ALA A 20 -5.87 8.76 -6.46
N SER A 21 -6.56 9.87 -6.70
CA SER A 21 -7.52 10.02 -7.80
C SER A 21 -6.83 10.34 -9.14
N ALA A 22 -5.74 11.10 -9.13
CA ALA A 22 -5.02 11.54 -10.32
C ALA A 22 -4.06 10.49 -10.90
N ALA A 23 -3.72 9.45 -10.17
CA ALA A 23 -2.84 8.40 -10.62
C ALA A 23 -3.52 7.52 -11.67
N SER A 24 -3.75 8.10 -12.83
CA SER A 24 -3.98 7.44 -14.10
C SER A 24 -2.62 7.24 -14.79
N SER A 25 -2.57 6.28 -15.64
CA SER A 25 -1.54 5.71 -16.49
C SER A 25 -0.47 6.62 -17.14
N ASP A 26 -0.38 7.88 -16.81
CA ASP A 26 0.51 8.87 -17.45
C ASP A 26 1.80 9.17 -16.67
N CYS A 27 2.16 8.39 -15.69
CA CYS A 27 3.53 8.42 -15.19
C CYS A 27 4.46 7.75 -16.20
N CYS A 28 4.90 8.61 -17.12
CA CYS A 28 6.10 8.51 -17.95
C CYS A 28 7.03 7.32 -17.64
N GLY A 29 7.43 6.61 -18.66
CA GLY A 29 8.58 5.78 -18.90
C GLY A 29 9.26 4.96 -17.76
N PRO A 30 9.99 3.91 -18.11
CA PRO A 30 10.65 3.05 -17.15
C PRO A 30 11.62 3.86 -16.27
N GLY A 31 11.32 3.95 -14.97
CA GLY A 31 12.15 4.58 -13.95
C GLY A 31 11.55 5.79 -13.23
N CYS A 32 10.45 6.35 -13.71
CA CYS A 32 9.88 7.59 -13.15
C CYS A 32 8.99 7.38 -11.91
N CYS A 33 8.47 6.18 -11.71
CA CYS A 33 7.50 5.86 -10.67
C CYS A 33 7.98 4.80 -9.67
N SER A 34 9.28 4.50 -9.64
CA SER A 34 9.83 3.61 -8.61
C SER A 34 9.91 4.36 -7.29
N PRO A 35 9.15 3.95 -6.27
CA PRO A 35 9.31 4.52 -4.95
C PRO A 35 10.73 4.24 -4.44
N ALA A 36 11.36 5.24 -3.85
CA ALA A 36 12.73 5.12 -3.36
C ALA A 36 12.85 3.99 -2.31
N GLY A 37 13.88 3.17 -2.45
CA GLY A 37 14.20 2.11 -1.48
C GLY A 37 13.63 0.72 -1.81
N TYR A 38 12.88 0.57 -2.90
CA TYR A 38 12.32 -0.73 -3.33
C TYR A 38 13.10 -1.28 -4.51
N SER A 39 13.38 -2.59 -4.50
CA SER A 39 13.99 -3.27 -5.64
C SER A 39 12.96 -3.55 -6.73
N LYS A 40 13.45 -3.82 -7.95
CA LYS A 40 12.57 -4.17 -9.07
C LYS A 40 11.74 -5.42 -8.76
N GLU A 41 12.37 -6.42 -8.17
CA GLU A 41 11.76 -7.70 -7.79
C GLU A 41 10.66 -7.52 -6.72
N GLU A 42 10.86 -6.58 -5.79
CA GLU A 42 9.84 -6.21 -4.80
C GLU A 42 8.64 -5.54 -5.47
N LEU A 43 8.90 -4.60 -6.38
CA LEU A 43 7.84 -3.87 -7.10
C LEU A 43 7.02 -4.77 -8.04
N GLU A 44 7.64 -5.78 -8.65
CA GLU A 44 6.96 -6.77 -9.48
C GLU A 44 5.94 -7.64 -8.69
N ARG A 45 6.10 -7.71 -7.36
CA ARG A 45 5.17 -8.42 -6.45
C ARG A 45 4.00 -7.56 -5.98
N ILE A 46 3.98 -6.28 -6.32
CA ILE A 46 2.97 -5.33 -5.87
C ILE A 46 2.04 -5.01 -7.04
N PRO A 47 0.72 -5.05 -6.85
CA PRO A 47 -0.21 -4.61 -7.87
C PRO A 47 0.05 -3.17 -8.30
N SER A 48 0.00 -2.91 -9.60
CA SER A 48 0.27 -1.58 -10.17
C SER A 48 -0.63 -0.47 -9.60
N GLU A 49 -1.83 -0.82 -9.16
CA GLU A 49 -2.77 0.09 -8.51
C GLU A 49 -2.25 0.65 -7.19
N ALA A 50 -1.40 -0.10 -6.49
CA ALA A 50 -0.76 0.34 -5.25
C ALA A 50 0.45 1.24 -5.50
N LEU A 51 1.03 1.23 -6.71
CA LEU A 51 2.23 1.99 -7.05
C LEU A 51 1.84 3.43 -7.43
N LEU A 52 2.08 4.38 -6.54
CA LEU A 52 1.84 5.81 -6.74
C LEU A 52 3.12 6.62 -6.89
N GLY A 53 4.28 5.96 -7.00
CA GLY A 53 5.58 6.62 -7.01
C GLY A 53 6.00 7.21 -5.65
N GLU A 54 5.21 6.98 -4.62
CA GLU A 54 5.50 7.40 -3.25
C GLU A 54 5.77 6.18 -2.37
N GLY A 55 6.84 6.22 -1.61
CA GLY A 55 7.20 5.16 -0.67
C GLY A 55 7.94 5.76 0.52
N SER A 56 7.87 5.06 1.64
CA SER A 56 8.49 5.46 2.91
C SER A 56 9.90 4.89 3.10
N GLY A 57 10.57 4.49 2.00
CA GLY A 57 11.92 3.94 2.05
C GLY A 57 12.00 2.47 2.42
N ASN A 58 10.94 1.70 2.15
CA ASN A 58 10.87 0.24 2.35
C ASN A 58 11.11 -0.19 3.81
N PRO A 59 10.22 0.17 4.74
CA PRO A 59 10.35 -0.22 6.15
C PRO A 59 10.34 -1.73 6.35
N VAL A 60 9.69 -2.49 5.45
CA VAL A 60 9.60 -3.95 5.49
C VAL A 60 10.98 -4.60 5.47
N ARG A 61 11.92 -4.04 4.69
CA ARG A 61 13.31 -4.53 4.61
C ARG A 61 14.06 -4.43 5.95
N HIS A 62 13.68 -3.47 6.78
CA HIS A 62 14.35 -3.19 8.07
C HIS A 62 13.60 -3.77 9.27
N ALA A 63 12.38 -4.23 9.09
CA ALA A 63 11.53 -4.72 10.17
C ALA A 63 11.83 -6.16 10.62
N ASP A 64 12.69 -6.88 9.92
CA ASP A 64 13.05 -8.28 10.19
C ASP A 64 11.82 -9.20 10.41
N LEU A 65 10.81 -9.02 9.59
CA LEU A 65 9.53 -9.73 9.67
C LEU A 65 9.72 -11.24 9.51
N LYS A 66 8.95 -12.00 10.29
CA LYS A 66 8.95 -13.46 10.27
C LYS A 66 7.63 -14.02 9.72
N ALA A 67 7.70 -15.20 9.14
CA ALA A 67 6.50 -15.93 8.73
C ALA A 67 5.55 -16.12 9.94
N GLY A 68 4.26 -15.90 9.70
CA GLY A 68 3.20 -16.04 10.70
C GLY A 68 2.94 -14.79 11.56
N GLU A 69 3.74 -13.75 11.44
CA GLU A 69 3.52 -12.50 12.20
C GLU A 69 2.28 -11.73 11.75
N VAL A 70 1.76 -10.91 12.66
CA VAL A 70 0.73 -9.90 12.38
C VAL A 70 1.39 -8.53 12.33
N VAL A 71 1.30 -7.87 11.19
CA VAL A 71 1.91 -6.57 10.92
C VAL A 71 0.83 -5.52 10.75
N VAL A 72 1.01 -4.35 11.34
CA VAL A 72 0.14 -3.18 11.16
C VAL A 72 0.96 -2.06 10.55
N ASP A 73 0.51 -1.55 9.41
CA ASP A 73 1.08 -0.40 8.71
C ASP A 73 0.18 0.82 8.94
N LEU A 74 0.68 1.81 9.67
CA LEU A 74 -0.01 3.06 9.97
C LEU A 74 0.33 4.12 8.92
N GLY A 75 -0.69 4.64 8.25
CA GLY A 75 -0.51 5.51 7.08
C GLY A 75 -0.19 4.72 5.82
N SER A 76 -0.86 3.58 5.65
CA SER A 76 -0.55 2.59 4.61
C SER A 76 -0.74 3.08 3.16
N GLY A 77 -1.45 4.18 2.96
CA GLY A 77 -1.72 4.71 1.62
C GLY A 77 -2.40 3.68 0.72
N ALA A 78 -1.90 3.54 -0.50
CA ALA A 78 -2.39 2.56 -1.46
C ALA A 78 -1.88 1.12 -1.19
N GLY A 79 -1.08 0.91 -0.14
CA GLY A 79 -0.77 -0.40 0.40
C GLY A 79 0.56 -1.03 -0.05
N VAL A 80 1.50 -0.29 -0.60
CA VAL A 80 2.80 -0.82 -1.06
C VAL A 80 3.45 -1.69 0.02
N ASP A 81 3.66 -1.14 1.22
CA ASP A 81 4.31 -1.84 2.32
C ASP A 81 3.44 -2.96 2.91
N VAL A 82 2.11 -2.80 2.88
CA VAL A 82 1.17 -3.86 3.30
C VAL A 82 1.29 -5.09 2.40
N PHE A 83 1.39 -4.90 1.08
CA PHE A 83 1.57 -6.02 0.13
C PHE A 83 2.92 -6.69 0.32
N LEU A 84 3.99 -5.91 0.51
CA LEU A 84 5.32 -6.48 0.80
C LEU A 84 5.34 -7.23 2.13
N ALA A 85 4.83 -6.63 3.22
CA ALA A 85 4.76 -7.28 4.51
C ALA A 85 3.97 -8.60 4.42
N ALA A 86 2.84 -8.59 3.72
CA ALA A 86 2.04 -9.80 3.53
C ALA A 86 2.80 -10.90 2.79
N SER A 87 3.64 -10.54 1.80
CA SER A 87 4.48 -11.51 1.10
C SER A 87 5.54 -12.16 2.00
N VAL A 88 6.02 -11.42 3.01
CA VAL A 88 7.01 -11.92 3.97
C VAL A 88 6.37 -12.78 5.05
N VAL A 89 5.28 -12.30 5.67
CA VAL A 89 4.62 -13.05 6.76
C VAL A 89 3.87 -14.29 6.26
N GLY A 90 3.55 -14.35 4.99
CA GLY A 90 2.99 -15.50 4.31
C GLY A 90 1.58 -15.89 4.77
N PRO A 91 1.12 -17.11 4.39
CA PRO A 91 -0.27 -17.53 4.57
C PRO A 91 -0.69 -17.74 6.03
N SER A 92 0.25 -17.92 6.95
CA SER A 92 -0.03 -18.02 8.39
C SER A 92 0.01 -16.68 9.10
N GLY A 93 0.54 -15.63 8.45
CA GLY A 93 0.59 -14.26 8.97
C GLY A 93 -0.60 -13.40 8.56
N ARG A 94 -0.51 -12.10 8.87
CA ARG A 94 -1.52 -11.11 8.52
C ARG A 94 -0.86 -9.73 8.35
N ALA A 95 -1.24 -8.99 7.30
CA ALA A 95 -0.86 -7.59 7.12
C ALA A 95 -2.11 -6.70 7.15
N ILE A 96 -2.06 -5.65 7.95
CA ILE A 96 -3.16 -4.75 8.22
C ILE A 96 -2.72 -3.34 7.86
N GLY A 97 -3.37 -2.73 6.87
CA GLY A 97 -3.15 -1.34 6.50
C GLY A 97 -4.20 -0.43 7.14
N VAL A 98 -3.74 0.70 7.67
CA VAL A 98 -4.59 1.71 8.29
C VAL A 98 -4.25 3.07 7.67
N ASP A 99 -5.25 3.75 7.10
CA ASP A 99 -5.06 5.08 6.52
C ASP A 99 -6.28 5.98 6.74
N MET A 100 -6.04 7.28 6.84
CA MET A 100 -7.10 8.29 7.03
C MET A 100 -7.67 8.83 5.72
N THR A 101 -7.15 8.39 4.56
CA THR A 101 -7.54 8.87 3.23
C THR A 101 -8.41 7.82 2.54
N PRO A 102 -9.73 8.04 2.40
CA PRO A 102 -10.64 7.06 1.80
C PRO A 102 -10.24 6.63 0.39
N GLU A 103 -9.74 7.57 -0.42
CA GLU A 103 -9.32 7.33 -1.81
C GLU A 103 -8.10 6.41 -1.86
N MET A 104 -7.17 6.54 -0.91
CA MET A 104 -6.03 5.63 -0.77
C MET A 104 -6.50 4.21 -0.44
N LEU A 105 -7.39 4.07 0.52
CA LEU A 105 -7.96 2.77 0.89
C LEU A 105 -8.76 2.13 -0.24
N LEU A 106 -9.48 2.94 -1.02
CA LEU A 106 -10.20 2.44 -2.19
C LEU A 106 -9.24 1.84 -3.22
N ARG A 107 -8.10 2.51 -3.46
CA ARG A 107 -7.04 1.96 -4.34
C ARG A 107 -6.45 0.69 -3.78
N ALA A 108 -6.10 0.68 -2.49
CA ALA A 108 -5.54 -0.49 -1.83
C ALA A 108 -6.49 -1.70 -1.91
N ARG A 109 -7.79 -1.49 -1.76
CA ARG A 109 -8.81 -2.54 -1.92
C ARG A 109 -8.88 -3.06 -3.36
N ARG A 110 -8.87 -2.17 -4.36
CA ARG A 110 -8.83 -2.58 -5.78
C ARG A 110 -7.56 -3.37 -6.09
N ALA A 111 -6.41 -2.95 -5.56
CA ALA A 111 -5.16 -3.69 -5.68
C ALA A 111 -5.28 -5.10 -5.06
N ALA A 112 -5.88 -5.20 -3.87
CA ALA A 112 -6.13 -6.48 -3.21
C ALA A 112 -7.08 -7.39 -4.00
N GLU A 113 -8.12 -6.85 -4.61
CA GLU A 113 -9.04 -7.59 -5.48
C GLU A 113 -8.32 -8.21 -6.67
N ARG A 114 -7.36 -7.49 -7.28
CA ARG A 114 -6.55 -8.05 -8.38
C ARG A 114 -5.71 -9.24 -7.95
N VAL A 115 -5.09 -9.16 -6.80
CA VAL A 115 -4.33 -10.29 -6.23
C VAL A 115 -5.24 -11.49 -6.03
N THR A 116 -6.49 -11.24 -5.64
CA THR A 116 -7.50 -12.29 -5.44
C THR A 116 -7.96 -12.95 -6.74
N THR A 117 -8.17 -12.14 -7.79
CA THR A 117 -8.74 -12.61 -9.07
C THR A 117 -7.70 -13.21 -10.02
N SER A 118 -6.42 -12.89 -9.82
CA SER A 118 -5.31 -13.40 -10.63
C SER A 118 -4.18 -14.00 -9.76
N PRO A 119 -4.44 -15.05 -9.00
CA PRO A 119 -3.44 -15.63 -8.09
C PRO A 119 -2.21 -16.19 -8.81
N ALA A 120 -2.28 -16.43 -10.11
CA ALA A 120 -1.14 -16.87 -10.93
C ALA A 120 -0.10 -15.76 -11.11
N ASP A 121 -0.55 -14.49 -11.15
CA ASP A 121 0.32 -13.32 -11.26
C ASP A 121 0.93 -12.93 -9.90
N PHE A 122 0.35 -13.45 -8.82
CA PHE A 122 0.75 -13.17 -7.43
C PHE A 122 0.90 -14.48 -6.64
N PRO A 123 2.02 -15.19 -6.76
CA PRO A 123 2.20 -16.59 -6.33
C PRO A 123 2.16 -16.83 -4.81
N PHE A 124 1.91 -15.80 -4.02
CA PHE A 124 2.03 -15.91 -2.57
C PHE A 124 0.73 -16.21 -1.80
N GLY A 125 -0.36 -16.56 -2.46
CA GLY A 125 -1.61 -16.96 -1.78
C GLY A 125 -2.17 -15.93 -0.80
N LEU A 126 -1.95 -14.65 -1.08
CA LEU A 126 -2.11 -13.53 -0.15
C LEU A 126 -3.55 -13.15 0.18
N VAL A 127 -4.49 -13.74 -0.47
CA VAL A 127 -5.82 -13.19 -0.72
C VAL A 127 -6.73 -13.04 0.49
N SER A 128 -6.53 -13.82 1.54
CA SER A 128 -7.50 -13.85 2.64
C SER A 128 -7.11 -13.05 3.88
N ARG A 129 -5.99 -12.33 3.84
CA ARG A 129 -5.36 -11.79 5.05
C ARG A 129 -5.01 -10.31 5.05
N PHE A 130 -5.52 -9.59 4.06
CA PHE A 130 -5.49 -8.13 4.08
C PHE A 130 -6.70 -7.57 4.80
N ILE A 131 -6.45 -6.67 5.72
CA ILE A 131 -7.49 -5.87 6.36
C ILE A 131 -7.10 -4.41 6.20
N LEU A 132 -7.99 -3.61 5.63
CA LEU A 132 -7.78 -2.19 5.39
C LEU A 132 -8.80 -1.40 6.20
N PHE A 133 -8.33 -0.62 7.16
CA PHE A 133 -9.15 0.20 8.04
C PHE A 133 -9.02 1.68 7.72
N PHE A 134 -10.16 2.37 7.79
CA PHE A 134 -10.25 3.82 7.84
C PHE A 134 -10.27 4.30 9.30
N ILE A 135 -9.49 5.33 9.64
CA ILE A 135 -9.46 6.01 10.95
C ILE A 135 -9.56 7.53 10.78
#